data_2c41d5b5e947b3960f6597875ea9b501
#
_entry.id   2c41d5b5e947b3960f6597875ea9b501
#
_cell.length_a   1.000
_cell.length_b   1.000
_cell.length_c   1.000
_cell.angle_alpha   90.00
_cell.angle_beta   90.00
_cell.angle_gamma   90.00
#
_symmetry.space_group_name_H-M   'P 1'
#
loop_
_entity.id
_entity.type
_entity.pdbx_description
1 polymer ?
#
loop_
_entity_poly.entity_id
_entity_poly.type
_entity_poly.pdbx_seq_one_letter_code
_entity_poly.pdbx_strand_id
1 'polypeptide(L)'
;MRKIILLVAIALSCVCWACYDNEIAGPDAGQACLISLSGEIDQVTLSRVNDGGFCHNDVMGVYIVDYEGGSPGTLLDEGNRATNLQFTFDEANYKWNSAYDVFWKDSKTPIDVYGYYPVGTPESVNAYAFEVRKDQSKLSENGEMGGYEASDFLWGKAENVAPLTPVVRLSFRHKMSNARVTLQEGAGFSEGEWTKLEKQVLVTNTKRGARVDLATGIVTVTGEVATTGTIPYKHGEEFRAIVVPQEVAAGVKLFSITVDGVAYSFSKNETFTYVPSKMHNFTIRVDKKAIEGKYEFVLVSESITAWEDDLASHDATAREYIVIESEAGKLKECITAAKKDFRNLQNLKITGEINALDFYFMRDSMDRLYNPQIEMFAHFKTKSSFHKTKRII
;
A
#
# COMPACT_ATOMS: atom_id res chain seq x y z
N MET A 1 68.82 18.00 57.73
CA MET A 1 67.75 17.91 58.75
C MET A 1 66.46 17.64 58.07
N ARG A 2 65.73 16.66 58.56
CA ARG A 2 64.39 16.14 58.23
C ARG A 2 64.17 15.50 56.86
N LYS A 3 64.23 14.19 56.90
CA LYS A 3 63.77 13.21 55.92
C LYS A 3 62.24 13.22 55.88
N ILE A 4 61.68 13.33 54.71
CA ILE A 4 60.25 13.06 54.47
C ILE A 4 60.21 11.73 53.77
N ILE A 5 59.61 10.79 54.45
CA ILE A 5 59.34 9.45 53.95
C ILE A 5 58.03 9.50 53.08
N LEU A 6 58.14 9.18 51.80
CA LEU A 6 57.06 9.11 50.93
C LEU A 6 56.52 7.64 50.97
N LEU A 7 55.39 7.45 51.59
CA LEU A 7 54.66 6.19 51.60
C LEU A 7 53.89 6.09 50.27
N VAL A 8 54.34 5.18 49.41
CA VAL A 8 53.54 4.79 48.19
C VAL A 8 52.59 3.70 48.64
N ALA A 9 51.33 4.04 48.76
CA ALA A 9 50.22 3.08 48.91
C ALA A 9 49.88 2.53 47.54
N ILE A 10 50.22 1.26 47.29
CA ILE A 10 49.76 0.53 46.12
C ILE A 10 48.31 0.11 46.44
N ALA A 11 47.33 0.83 45.84
CA ALA A 11 45.97 0.44 45.82
C ALA A 11 45.80 -0.60 44.72
N LEU A 12 45.62 -1.88 45.12
CA LEU A 12 45.23 -2.96 44.24
C LEU A 12 43.77 -2.73 43.84
N SER A 13 43.53 -2.15 42.70
CA SER A 13 42.20 -2.03 42.14
C SER A 13 41.76 -3.38 41.58
N CYS A 14 40.95 -4.11 42.35
CA CYS A 14 40.12 -5.16 41.81
C CYS A 14 39.22 -4.58 40.74
N VAL A 15 39.55 -4.83 39.49
CA VAL A 15 38.64 -4.63 38.39
C VAL A 15 37.57 -5.72 38.49
N CYS A 16 36.50 -5.43 39.20
CA CYS A 16 35.23 -6.16 39.02
C CYS A 16 34.76 -5.91 37.60
N TRP A 17 34.90 -6.90 36.74
CA TRP A 17 34.15 -6.99 35.52
C TRP A 17 32.70 -7.14 35.90
N ALA A 18 32.00 -6.03 36.13
CA ALA A 18 30.53 -6.02 36.10
C ALA A 18 30.13 -6.34 34.69
N CYS A 19 29.53 -7.49 34.48
CA CYS A 19 28.69 -7.75 33.33
C CYS A 19 27.67 -6.60 33.32
N TYR A 20 27.78 -5.75 32.33
CA TYR A 20 26.75 -4.76 32.04
C TYR A 20 25.62 -5.55 31.41
N ASP A 21 24.76 -6.12 32.24
CA ASP A 21 23.43 -6.50 31.80
C ASP A 21 22.75 -5.20 31.41
N ASN A 22 22.69 -4.95 30.11
CA ASN A 22 21.79 -3.97 29.54
C ASN A 22 20.36 -4.54 29.71
N GLU A 23 19.87 -4.61 30.94
CA GLU A 23 18.45 -4.52 31.16
C GLU A 23 18.09 -3.13 30.64
N ILE A 24 17.45 -3.09 29.48
CA ILE A 24 16.70 -1.92 29.04
C ILE A 24 15.70 -1.73 30.17
N ALA A 25 15.99 -0.79 31.07
CA ALA A 25 15.07 -0.36 32.11
C ALA A 25 13.81 0.05 31.37
N GLY A 26 12.75 -0.74 31.53
CA GLY A 26 11.43 -0.34 31.06
C GLY A 26 11.13 1.04 31.65
N PRO A 27 10.36 1.88 30.97
CA PRO A 27 10.07 3.23 31.45
C PRO A 27 9.55 3.17 32.88
N ASP A 28 10.15 3.97 33.74
CA ASP A 28 9.74 4.11 35.14
C ASP A 28 8.24 4.27 35.26
N ALA A 29 7.62 3.67 36.27
CA ALA A 29 6.16 3.63 36.50
C ALA A 29 5.49 5.02 36.70
N GLY A 30 6.12 6.09 36.29
CA GLY A 30 5.64 7.48 36.32
C GLY A 30 5.85 8.27 35.04
N GLN A 31 6.52 7.71 34.02
CA GLN A 31 6.74 8.40 32.74
C GLN A 31 5.66 8.01 31.75
N ALA A 32 4.85 9.02 31.33
CA ALA A 32 3.83 8.83 30.31
C ALA A 32 4.51 8.44 28.97
N CYS A 33 4.21 7.24 28.44
CA CYS A 33 4.75 6.77 27.19
C CYS A 33 3.81 7.13 26.04
N LEU A 34 4.35 7.80 25.02
CA LEU A 34 3.64 8.21 23.81
C LEU A 34 3.30 6.99 22.94
N ILE A 35 2.09 6.98 22.38
CA ILE A 35 1.69 6.03 21.33
C ILE A 35 2.13 6.61 19.99
N SER A 36 3.08 5.97 19.34
CA SER A 36 3.53 6.32 17.99
C SER A 36 2.91 5.36 16.98
N LEU A 37 2.49 5.89 15.82
CA LEU A 37 1.90 5.10 14.75
C LEU A 37 2.77 5.12 13.50
N SER A 38 2.74 4.01 12.75
CA SER A 38 3.10 3.96 11.34
C SER A 38 1.93 3.40 10.55
N GLY A 39 1.66 3.98 9.38
CA GLY A 39 0.63 3.50 8.47
C GLY A 39 1.28 3.17 7.13
N GLU A 40 0.99 2.00 6.61
CA GLU A 40 1.40 1.56 5.28
C GLU A 40 0.21 0.91 4.57
N ILE A 41 0.12 1.06 3.26
CA ILE A 41 -0.86 0.35 2.46
C ILE A 41 -0.31 -1.04 2.18
N ASP A 42 -1.11 -2.07 2.48
CA ASP A 42 -0.67 -3.47 2.45
C ASP A 42 -0.16 -3.83 1.04
N GLN A 43 1.10 -4.32 0.98
CA GLN A 43 1.79 -4.79 -0.22
C GLN A 43 2.26 -3.75 -1.25
N VAL A 44 2.23 -2.47 -0.95
CA VAL A 44 2.79 -1.47 -1.85
C VAL A 44 4.30 -1.34 -1.63
N THR A 45 5.08 -1.78 -2.60
CA THR A 45 6.51 -1.44 -2.68
C THR A 45 6.62 -0.03 -3.25
N LEU A 46 7.36 0.84 -2.55
CA LEU A 46 7.64 2.24 -2.87
C LEU A 46 7.76 2.54 -4.37
N SER A 47 6.68 2.85 -5.05
CA SER A 47 6.75 3.59 -6.30
C SER A 47 5.69 4.68 -6.29
N ARG A 48 6.16 5.89 -6.43
CA ARG A 48 5.36 7.11 -6.47
C ARG A 48 4.31 7.03 -7.57
N VAL A 49 3.24 7.69 -7.30
CA VAL A 49 2.10 8.07 -8.13
C VAL A 49 0.90 7.14 -8.00
N ASN A 50 0.08 7.46 -7.02
CA ASN A 50 -1.38 7.29 -6.99
C ASN A 50 -1.99 5.87 -6.88
N ASP A 51 -1.22 4.83 -6.84
CA ASP A 51 -1.62 3.50 -6.36
C ASP A 51 -0.60 2.95 -5.34
N GLY A 52 0.39 3.77 -4.94
CA GLY A 52 1.63 3.28 -4.33
C GLY A 52 1.93 3.69 -2.89
N GLY A 53 1.11 4.48 -2.22
CA GLY A 53 1.39 4.87 -0.85
C GLY A 53 0.88 6.27 -0.49
N PHE A 54 1.05 6.62 0.76
CA PHE A 54 0.67 7.94 1.27
C PHE A 54 1.65 9.02 0.79
N CYS A 55 1.10 10.19 0.49
CA CYS A 55 1.82 11.39 0.08
C CYS A 55 1.98 12.38 1.22
N HIS A 56 2.91 13.31 1.07
CA HIS A 56 3.10 14.39 2.04
C HIS A 56 1.79 15.16 2.29
N ASN A 57 1.45 15.36 3.56
CA ASN A 57 0.21 15.96 4.05
C ASN A 57 -1.05 15.09 3.88
N ASP A 58 -0.95 13.83 3.51
CA ASP A 58 -2.09 12.93 3.68
C ASP A 58 -2.49 12.84 5.15
N VAL A 59 -3.80 12.83 5.39
CA VAL A 59 -4.35 12.81 6.75
C VAL A 59 -5.24 11.60 6.93
N MET A 60 -4.89 10.73 7.89
CA MET A 60 -5.74 9.63 8.32
C MET A 60 -6.48 9.96 9.62
N GLY A 61 -7.68 9.41 9.77
CA GLY A 61 -8.44 9.43 11.03
C GLY A 61 -8.15 8.17 11.83
N VAL A 62 -7.88 8.34 13.13
CA VAL A 62 -7.50 7.24 14.02
C VAL A 62 -8.38 7.19 15.25
N TYR A 63 -8.80 5.99 15.60
CA TYR A 63 -9.41 5.67 16.89
C TYR A 63 -8.52 4.71 17.65
N ILE A 64 -8.39 4.94 18.97
CA ILE A 64 -7.63 4.07 19.87
C ILE A 64 -8.56 3.64 21.01
N VAL A 65 -8.69 2.34 21.21
CA VAL A 65 -9.62 1.75 22.17
C VAL A 65 -8.85 0.88 23.15
N ASP A 66 -9.00 1.16 24.45
CA ASP A 66 -8.38 0.36 25.50
C ASP A 66 -9.10 -0.99 25.67
N TYR A 67 -8.35 -2.00 26.03
CA TYR A 67 -8.92 -3.27 26.51
C TYR A 67 -9.55 -3.09 27.91
N GLU A 68 -10.62 -3.82 28.17
CA GLU A 68 -11.33 -3.85 29.46
C GLU A 68 -11.32 -5.27 30.01
N GLY A 69 -10.72 -5.44 31.19
CA GLY A 69 -10.67 -6.76 31.85
C GLY A 69 -10.00 -7.87 31.01
N GLY A 70 -9.09 -7.51 30.09
CA GLY A 70 -8.41 -8.43 29.19
C GLY A 70 -9.18 -8.77 27.90
N SER A 71 -10.34 -8.14 27.67
CA SER A 71 -11.14 -8.26 26.44
C SER A 71 -11.04 -7.00 25.61
N PRO A 72 -11.20 -7.08 24.26
CA PRO A 72 -11.26 -5.90 23.40
C PRO A 72 -12.35 -4.94 23.84
N GLY A 73 -12.03 -3.66 23.95
CA GLY A 73 -13.03 -2.61 24.13
C GLY A 73 -13.88 -2.42 22.89
N THR A 74 -15.02 -1.76 23.04
CA THR A 74 -15.90 -1.42 21.92
C THR A 74 -15.48 -0.09 21.33
N LEU A 75 -15.37 -0.01 20.00
CA LEU A 75 -15.20 1.26 19.30
C LEU A 75 -16.48 2.08 19.43
N LEU A 76 -16.36 3.27 19.98
CA LEU A 76 -17.48 4.18 20.24
C LEU A 76 -17.37 5.45 19.37
N ASP A 77 -18.50 6.13 19.20
CA ASP A 77 -18.52 7.44 18.51
C ASP A 77 -17.71 8.48 19.28
N GLU A 78 -17.73 8.40 20.63
CA GLU A 78 -16.94 9.23 21.54
C GLU A 78 -16.48 8.44 22.76
N GLY A 79 -15.49 8.98 23.51
CA GLY A 79 -15.04 8.38 24.77
C GLY A 79 -13.96 7.30 24.61
N ASN A 80 -13.44 7.08 23.41
CA ASN A 80 -12.25 6.25 23.21
C ASN A 80 -11.00 6.96 23.76
N ARG A 81 -9.89 6.25 23.87
CA ARG A 81 -8.59 6.87 24.21
C ARG A 81 -8.17 7.93 23.20
N ALA A 82 -8.42 7.68 21.91
CA ALA A 82 -8.42 8.68 20.86
C ALA A 82 -9.66 8.47 19.99
N THR A 83 -10.35 9.56 19.68
CA THR A 83 -11.55 9.55 18.85
C THR A 83 -11.32 10.43 17.63
N ASN A 84 -11.32 9.82 16.45
CA ASN A 84 -11.08 10.47 15.17
C ASN A 84 -9.86 11.42 15.17
N LEU A 85 -8.81 11.02 15.86
CA LEU A 85 -7.58 11.80 15.94
C LEU A 85 -6.89 11.80 14.58
N GLN A 86 -6.58 13.00 14.10
CA GLN A 86 -5.91 13.18 12.81
C GLN A 86 -4.42 12.94 12.95
N PHE A 87 -3.88 12.12 12.04
CA PHE A 87 -2.46 11.94 11.84
C PHE A 87 -2.09 12.39 10.43
N THR A 88 -1.12 13.28 10.33
CA THR A 88 -0.62 13.81 9.05
C THR A 88 0.68 13.15 8.67
N PHE A 89 0.81 12.72 7.43
CA PHE A 89 2.01 12.07 6.91
C PHE A 89 3.08 13.09 6.55
N ASP A 90 4.26 12.92 7.13
CA ASP A 90 5.48 13.65 6.80
C ASP A 90 6.37 12.73 5.95
N GLU A 91 6.35 12.94 4.63
CA GLU A 91 7.11 12.13 3.68
C GLU A 91 8.63 12.29 3.88
N ALA A 92 9.10 13.47 4.28
CA ALA A 92 10.53 13.74 4.45
C ALA A 92 11.15 12.90 5.59
N ASN A 93 10.39 12.66 6.66
CA ASN A 93 10.78 11.86 7.81
C ASN A 93 10.13 10.47 7.82
N TYR A 94 9.29 10.17 6.85
CA TYR A 94 8.50 8.94 6.75
C TYR A 94 7.74 8.63 8.04
N LYS A 95 7.05 9.64 8.58
CA LYS A 95 6.44 9.62 9.91
C LYS A 95 5.02 10.18 9.89
N TRP A 96 4.17 9.59 10.69
CA TRP A 96 2.84 10.10 10.99
C TRP A 96 2.87 10.96 12.26
N ASN A 97 2.45 12.21 12.16
CA ASN A 97 2.41 13.16 13.26
C ASN A 97 0.95 13.41 13.66
N SER A 98 0.64 13.16 14.92
CA SER A 98 -0.68 13.41 15.47
C SER A 98 -0.91 14.89 15.78
N ALA A 99 -2.17 15.33 15.73
CA ALA A 99 -2.55 16.69 16.10
C ALA A 99 -2.29 16.99 17.60
N TYR A 100 -2.30 15.97 18.46
CA TYR A 100 -1.89 16.04 19.86
C TYR A 100 -1.38 14.70 20.34
N ASP A 101 -0.59 14.70 21.43
CA ASP A 101 0.03 13.52 22.00
C ASP A 101 -1.00 12.59 22.64
N VAL A 102 -0.93 11.30 22.35
CA VAL A 102 -1.71 10.25 22.99
C VAL A 102 -0.78 9.31 23.74
N PHE A 103 -1.08 9.07 25.00
CA PHE A 103 -0.25 8.24 25.88
C PHE A 103 -0.91 6.91 26.18
N TRP A 104 -0.10 5.90 26.42
CA TRP A 104 -0.54 4.61 26.98
C TRP A 104 -1.23 4.85 28.32
N LYS A 105 -2.31 4.09 28.59
CA LYS A 105 -3.03 4.14 29.85
C LYS A 105 -2.13 3.73 31.02
N ASP A 106 -1.44 2.65 30.81
CA ASP A 106 -0.51 2.03 31.76
C ASP A 106 0.38 1.00 31.01
N SER A 107 1.20 0.27 31.77
CA SER A 107 2.09 -0.77 31.23
C SER A 107 1.44 -2.14 31.06
N LYS A 108 0.12 -2.26 31.21
CA LYS A 108 -0.59 -3.54 31.25
C LYS A 108 -1.78 -3.63 30.29
N THR A 109 -2.41 -2.48 29.97
CA THR A 109 -3.63 -2.41 29.19
C THR A 109 -3.31 -2.39 27.69
N PRO A 110 -3.60 -3.47 26.92
CA PRO A 110 -3.50 -3.47 25.48
C PRO A 110 -4.50 -2.49 24.82
N ILE A 111 -4.29 -2.20 23.56
CA ILE A 111 -5.20 -1.36 22.77
C ILE A 111 -5.52 -2.02 21.43
N ASP A 112 -6.70 -1.67 20.89
CA ASP A 112 -6.98 -1.78 19.46
C ASP A 112 -6.84 -0.39 18.82
N VAL A 113 -6.28 -0.34 17.62
CA VAL A 113 -6.12 0.89 16.85
C VAL A 113 -6.79 0.71 15.50
N TYR A 114 -7.71 1.63 15.18
CA TYR A 114 -8.44 1.67 13.91
C TYR A 114 -7.99 2.90 13.14
N GLY A 115 -7.64 2.72 11.87
CA GLY A 115 -7.26 3.79 10.97
C GLY A 115 -8.11 3.81 9.71
N TYR A 116 -8.41 4.99 9.17
CA TYR A 116 -9.08 5.14 7.89
C TYR A 116 -8.59 6.38 7.13
N TYR A 117 -8.68 6.33 5.82
CA TYR A 117 -8.29 7.40 4.90
C TYR A 117 -9.26 7.42 3.69
N PRO A 118 -9.56 8.58 3.12
CA PRO A 118 -9.24 9.92 3.63
C PRO A 118 -10.02 10.26 4.89
N VAL A 119 -9.43 11.13 5.73
CA VAL A 119 -10.08 11.55 6.97
C VAL A 119 -11.37 12.34 6.68
N GLY A 120 -12.36 12.14 7.54
CA GLY A 120 -13.61 12.87 7.50
C GLY A 120 -14.19 13.10 8.90
N THR A 121 -15.47 13.40 8.96
CA THR A 121 -16.19 13.60 10.21
C THR A 121 -17.31 12.56 10.34
N PRO A 122 -17.02 11.36 10.88
CA PRO A 122 -18.05 10.35 11.09
C PRO A 122 -19.12 10.83 12.06
N GLU A 123 -20.39 10.72 11.67
CA GLU A 123 -21.52 10.89 12.58
C GLU A 123 -21.69 9.65 13.47
N SER A 124 -21.28 8.48 12.95
CA SER A 124 -21.24 7.22 13.68
C SER A 124 -20.13 6.33 13.15
N VAL A 125 -19.37 5.72 14.06
CA VAL A 125 -18.31 4.75 13.73
C VAL A 125 -18.84 3.50 13.01
N ASN A 126 -20.11 3.15 13.25
CA ASN A 126 -20.75 1.99 12.60
C ASN A 126 -21.38 2.31 11.24
N ALA A 127 -21.46 3.59 10.88
CA ALA A 127 -22.16 4.01 9.66
C ALA A 127 -21.57 5.28 9.04
N TYR A 128 -20.24 5.37 8.96
CA TYR A 128 -19.57 6.52 8.35
C TYR A 128 -20.04 6.69 6.90
N ALA A 129 -20.61 7.85 6.60
CA ALA A 129 -21.06 8.18 5.25
C ALA A 129 -19.86 8.57 4.38
N PHE A 130 -19.71 7.88 3.25
CA PHE A 130 -18.65 8.12 2.28
C PHE A 130 -19.23 8.21 0.87
N GLU A 131 -18.63 9.03 0.01
CA GLU A 131 -19.06 9.15 -1.38
C GLU A 131 -17.85 9.22 -2.31
N VAL A 132 -17.82 8.34 -3.33
CA VAL A 132 -16.84 8.44 -4.42
C VAL A 132 -17.17 9.63 -5.31
N ARG A 133 -16.15 10.38 -5.73
CA ARG A 133 -16.32 11.60 -6.52
C ARG A 133 -16.85 11.28 -7.91
N LYS A 134 -17.71 12.17 -8.43
CA LYS A 134 -18.19 12.10 -9.81
C LYS A 134 -17.05 12.32 -10.79
N ASP A 135 -16.22 13.32 -10.53
CA ASP A 135 -15.05 13.66 -11.33
C ASP A 135 -13.78 13.18 -10.63
N GLN A 136 -13.18 12.15 -11.19
CA GLN A 136 -11.94 11.55 -10.73
C GLN A 136 -10.79 11.80 -11.73
N SER A 137 -10.97 12.74 -12.66
CA SER A 137 -10.01 12.98 -13.75
C SER A 137 -8.67 13.57 -13.29
N LYS A 138 -8.64 14.12 -12.09
CA LYS A 138 -7.43 14.74 -11.51
C LYS A 138 -6.93 13.97 -10.33
N LEU A 139 -5.61 13.92 -10.22
CA LEU A 139 -4.88 13.46 -9.05
C LEU A 139 -4.68 14.61 -8.07
N SER A 140 -4.25 14.29 -6.85
CA SER A 140 -3.90 15.26 -5.83
C SER A 140 -2.71 16.11 -6.29
N GLU A 141 -2.83 17.41 -6.15
CA GLU A 141 -1.81 18.37 -6.55
C GLU A 141 -1.80 19.57 -5.60
N ASN A 142 -0.60 20.07 -5.24
CA ASN A 142 -0.40 21.28 -4.44
C ASN A 142 -1.15 21.28 -3.07
N GLY A 143 -1.34 20.09 -2.47
CA GLY A 143 -2.04 19.93 -1.19
C GLY A 143 -3.56 19.87 -1.30
N GLU A 144 -4.11 19.96 -2.51
CA GLU A 144 -5.52 19.67 -2.78
C GLU A 144 -5.69 18.22 -3.22
N MET A 145 -6.59 17.50 -2.55
CA MET A 145 -6.87 16.10 -2.86
C MET A 145 -7.65 15.97 -4.16
N GLY A 146 -7.11 15.21 -5.11
CA GLY A 146 -7.77 14.91 -6.38
C GLY A 146 -8.99 14.00 -6.21
N GLY A 147 -9.86 14.01 -7.21
CA GLY A 147 -11.10 13.23 -7.14
C GLY A 147 -10.85 11.71 -7.11
N TYR A 148 -9.76 11.24 -7.72
CA TYR A 148 -9.40 9.83 -7.72
C TYR A 148 -9.00 9.38 -6.31
N GLU A 149 -8.02 10.04 -5.68
CA GLU A 149 -7.56 9.70 -4.32
C GLU A 149 -8.65 9.96 -3.27
N ALA A 150 -9.44 11.04 -3.44
CA ALA A 150 -10.57 11.33 -2.55
C ALA A 150 -11.69 10.27 -2.61
N SER A 151 -11.67 9.39 -3.63
CA SER A 151 -12.61 8.29 -3.79
C SER A 151 -12.06 6.97 -3.25
N ASP A 152 -10.79 6.89 -2.94
CA ASP A 152 -10.11 5.67 -2.50
C ASP A 152 -10.17 5.54 -0.97
N PHE A 153 -11.15 4.79 -0.48
CA PHE A 153 -11.30 4.57 0.95
C PHE A 153 -10.41 3.42 1.41
N LEU A 154 -9.46 3.77 2.29
CA LEU A 154 -8.56 2.83 2.94
C LEU A 154 -8.98 2.60 4.39
N TRP A 155 -8.83 1.38 4.87
CA TRP A 155 -9.09 1.03 6.26
C TRP A 155 -8.07 0.01 6.75
N GLY A 156 -7.62 0.18 8.01
CA GLY A 156 -6.69 -0.72 8.69
C GLY A 156 -6.99 -0.83 10.17
N LYS A 157 -6.64 -1.97 10.76
CA LYS A 157 -6.78 -2.23 12.19
C LYS A 157 -5.53 -2.93 12.72
N ALA A 158 -5.05 -2.49 13.88
CA ALA A 158 -4.09 -3.21 14.70
C ALA A 158 -4.78 -3.69 15.97
N GLU A 159 -4.83 -5.00 16.19
CA GLU A 159 -5.55 -5.63 17.29
C GLU A 159 -4.60 -6.07 18.39
N ASN A 160 -5.06 -5.97 19.63
CA ASN A 160 -4.36 -6.47 20.82
C ASN A 160 -2.91 -6.01 20.88
N VAL A 161 -2.69 -4.72 20.60
CA VAL A 161 -1.35 -4.15 20.63
C VAL A 161 -0.85 -4.12 22.06
N ALA A 162 0.27 -4.78 22.32
CA ALA A 162 0.86 -4.83 23.64
C ALA A 162 1.22 -3.42 24.15
N PRO A 163 1.01 -3.15 25.46
CA PRO A 163 1.37 -1.86 26.03
C PRO A 163 2.83 -1.52 25.79
N LEU A 164 3.12 -0.23 25.63
CA LEU A 164 4.46 0.32 25.41
C LEU A 164 5.14 -0.16 24.12
N THR A 165 4.37 -0.70 23.15
CA THR A 165 4.88 -0.96 21.79
C THR A 165 5.48 0.34 21.21
N PRO A 166 6.74 0.33 20.78
CA PRO A 166 7.42 1.56 20.36
C PRO A 166 6.75 2.26 19.17
N VAL A 167 6.26 1.47 18.21
CA VAL A 167 5.50 1.96 17.05
C VAL A 167 4.41 0.97 16.72
N VAL A 168 3.16 1.40 16.76
CA VAL A 168 2.01 0.61 16.34
C VAL A 168 1.88 0.70 14.81
N ARG A 169 1.84 -0.44 14.14
CA ARG A 169 1.76 -0.52 12.67
C ARG A 169 0.33 -0.76 12.24
N LEU A 170 -0.16 0.11 11.37
CA LEU A 170 -1.43 -0.02 10.69
C LEU A 170 -1.20 -0.41 9.24
N SER A 171 -1.69 -1.58 8.84
CA SER A 171 -1.73 -2.03 7.45
C SER A 171 -3.09 -1.67 6.86
N PHE A 172 -3.10 -0.74 5.91
CA PHE A 172 -4.30 -0.28 5.22
C PHE A 172 -4.60 -1.13 4.00
N ARG A 173 -5.90 -1.32 3.75
CA ARG A 173 -6.41 -1.99 2.55
C ARG A 173 -7.44 -1.13 1.86
N HIS A 174 -7.42 -1.14 0.54
CA HIS A 174 -8.47 -0.54 -0.27
C HIS A 174 -9.81 -1.21 0.04
N LYS A 175 -10.87 -0.44 0.22
CA LYS A 175 -12.21 -0.93 0.50
C LYS A 175 -13.18 -0.74 -0.65
N MET A 176 -12.80 0.06 -1.63
CA MET A 176 -13.53 0.29 -2.87
C MET A 176 -13.13 -0.72 -3.94
N SER A 177 -13.77 -0.64 -5.11
CA SER A 177 -13.39 -1.34 -6.34
C SER A 177 -12.73 -0.37 -7.30
N ASN A 178 -11.80 -0.84 -8.13
CA ASN A 178 -11.17 -0.04 -9.18
C ASN A 178 -11.58 -0.58 -10.55
N ALA A 179 -12.30 0.20 -11.32
CA ALA A 179 -12.66 -0.11 -12.71
C ALA A 179 -11.58 0.46 -13.64
N ARG A 180 -10.94 -0.39 -14.41
CA ARG A 180 -9.88 -0.02 -15.35
C ARG A 180 -10.27 -0.40 -16.76
N VAL A 181 -10.30 0.57 -17.65
CA VAL A 181 -10.62 0.37 -19.07
C VAL A 181 -9.43 0.84 -19.89
N THR A 182 -8.76 -0.09 -20.56
CA THR A 182 -7.67 0.20 -21.50
C THR A 182 -8.20 0.18 -22.92
N LEU A 183 -8.00 1.27 -23.65
CA LEU A 183 -8.32 1.35 -25.08
C LEU A 183 -7.07 0.99 -25.87
N GLN A 184 -7.20 0.01 -26.75
CA GLN A 184 -6.12 -0.51 -27.59
C GLN A 184 -6.36 -0.12 -29.06
N GLU A 185 -5.32 0.40 -29.71
CA GLU A 185 -5.34 0.61 -31.15
C GLU A 185 -5.52 -0.71 -31.87
N GLY A 186 -6.47 -0.76 -32.80
CA GLY A 186 -6.73 -1.87 -33.68
C GLY A 186 -6.36 -1.59 -35.12
N ALA A 187 -7.06 -2.25 -36.06
CA ALA A 187 -6.80 -2.09 -37.48
C ALA A 187 -7.43 -0.81 -38.07
N GLY A 188 -6.91 -0.35 -39.20
CA GLY A 188 -7.50 0.71 -40.03
C GLY A 188 -7.05 2.14 -39.71
N PHE A 189 -6.22 2.35 -38.70
CA PHE A 189 -5.61 3.64 -38.40
C PHE A 189 -4.33 3.86 -39.23
N SER A 190 -4.09 5.10 -39.61
CA SER A 190 -2.79 5.52 -40.16
C SER A 190 -1.78 5.72 -39.04
N GLU A 191 -0.49 5.74 -39.38
CA GLU A 191 0.58 5.96 -38.41
C GLU A 191 0.37 7.25 -37.59
N GLY A 192 0.35 7.12 -36.28
CA GLY A 192 0.16 8.23 -35.34
C GLY A 192 -1.25 8.85 -35.32
N GLU A 193 -2.22 8.30 -36.05
CA GLU A 193 -3.61 8.76 -36.02
C GLU A 193 -4.26 8.48 -34.68
N TRP A 194 -4.12 7.26 -34.18
CA TRP A 194 -4.70 6.82 -32.89
C TRP A 194 -4.37 7.75 -31.72
N THR A 195 -3.13 8.21 -31.63
CA THR A 195 -2.67 9.07 -30.52
C THR A 195 -3.29 10.48 -30.56
N LYS A 196 -3.80 10.92 -31.70
CA LYS A 196 -4.41 12.24 -31.91
C LYS A 196 -5.91 12.23 -31.64
N LEU A 197 -6.55 11.05 -31.59
CA LEU A 197 -7.99 10.97 -31.38
C LEU A 197 -8.35 11.35 -29.95
N GLU A 198 -9.44 12.10 -29.81
CA GLU A 198 -10.07 12.32 -28.52
C GLU A 198 -10.73 11.03 -28.05
N LYS A 199 -10.40 10.61 -26.82
CA LYS A 199 -10.91 9.40 -26.20
C LYS A 199 -11.45 9.73 -24.82
N GLN A 200 -12.67 9.29 -24.55
CA GLN A 200 -13.33 9.45 -23.26
C GLN A 200 -13.94 8.14 -22.83
N VAL A 201 -13.85 7.83 -21.55
CA VAL A 201 -14.56 6.73 -20.90
C VAL A 201 -15.36 7.30 -19.73
N LEU A 202 -16.55 6.81 -19.51
CA LEU A 202 -17.37 7.07 -18.32
C LEU A 202 -17.79 5.74 -17.71
N VAL A 203 -17.61 5.60 -16.41
CA VAL A 203 -18.21 4.49 -15.65
C VAL A 203 -19.64 4.87 -15.32
N THR A 204 -20.62 4.05 -15.73
CA THR A 204 -22.04 4.41 -15.71
C THR A 204 -22.86 3.46 -14.85
N ASN A 205 -24.05 3.92 -14.47
CA ASN A 205 -25.05 3.12 -13.74
C ASN A 205 -24.56 2.56 -12.41
N THR A 206 -23.70 3.31 -11.72
CA THR A 206 -23.24 3.00 -10.38
C THR A 206 -23.81 3.99 -9.38
N LYS A 207 -24.01 3.54 -8.15
CA LYS A 207 -24.27 4.36 -6.98
C LYS A 207 -22.90 4.85 -6.46
N ARG A 208 -22.84 6.09 -6.01
CA ARG A 208 -21.59 6.70 -5.48
C ARG A 208 -21.53 6.74 -3.98
N GLY A 209 -22.66 6.64 -3.30
CA GLY A 209 -22.73 6.66 -1.84
C GLY A 209 -22.40 5.30 -1.21
N ALA A 210 -21.75 5.35 -0.08
CA ALA A 210 -21.44 4.20 0.76
C ALA A 210 -21.65 4.53 2.25
N ARG A 211 -21.87 3.49 3.04
CA ARG A 211 -21.69 3.50 4.49
C ARG A 211 -20.57 2.54 4.85
N VAL A 212 -19.67 3.00 5.67
CA VAL A 212 -18.53 2.20 6.15
C VAL A 212 -18.69 2.01 7.65
N ASP A 213 -18.63 0.77 8.09
CA ASP A 213 -18.47 0.42 9.48
C ASP A 213 -16.96 0.48 9.82
N LEU A 214 -16.56 1.49 10.59
CA LEU A 214 -15.15 1.70 10.95
C LEU A 214 -14.62 0.65 11.94
N ALA A 215 -15.50 -0.09 12.65
CA ALA A 215 -15.06 -1.19 13.50
C ALA A 215 -14.60 -2.42 12.71
N THR A 216 -15.18 -2.63 11.52
CA THR A 216 -14.94 -3.83 10.68
C THR A 216 -14.36 -3.53 9.31
N GLY A 217 -14.44 -2.28 8.84
CA GLY A 217 -14.08 -1.87 7.48
C GLY A 217 -15.04 -2.41 6.40
N ILE A 218 -16.25 -2.84 6.79
CA ILE A 218 -17.26 -3.30 5.83
C ILE A 218 -17.90 -2.10 5.16
N VAL A 219 -17.99 -2.17 3.83
CA VAL A 219 -18.60 -1.14 2.98
C VAL A 219 -19.97 -1.62 2.49
N THR A 220 -20.99 -0.80 2.68
CA THR A 220 -22.34 -1.03 2.17
C THR A 220 -22.72 0.09 1.23
N VAL A 221 -23.09 -0.25 -0.02
CA VAL A 221 -23.52 0.75 -1.00
C VAL A 221 -24.82 1.40 -0.61
N THR A 222 -24.96 2.71 -0.82
CA THR A 222 -26.16 3.51 -0.49
C THR A 222 -26.54 4.47 -1.60
N GLY A 223 -27.70 5.10 -1.46
CA GLY A 223 -28.20 6.09 -2.41
C GLY A 223 -28.77 5.48 -3.70
N GLU A 224 -29.03 6.35 -4.65
CA GLU A 224 -29.61 6.02 -5.95
C GLU A 224 -28.52 5.87 -7.02
N VAL A 225 -28.85 5.16 -8.09
CA VAL A 225 -27.98 5.08 -9.27
C VAL A 225 -27.77 6.48 -9.84
N ALA A 226 -26.52 6.85 -10.03
CA ALA A 226 -26.16 8.17 -10.53
C ALA A 226 -26.64 8.35 -11.98
N THR A 227 -27.33 9.46 -12.24
CA THR A 227 -27.84 9.81 -13.57
C THR A 227 -26.72 10.19 -14.55
N THR A 228 -25.54 10.57 -14.03
CA THR A 228 -24.37 10.92 -14.81
C THR A 228 -23.24 9.96 -14.49
N GLY A 229 -22.46 9.55 -15.49
CA GLY A 229 -21.31 8.68 -15.30
C GLY A 229 -20.21 9.34 -14.44
N THR A 230 -19.37 8.49 -13.86
CA THR A 230 -18.13 8.89 -13.20
C THR A 230 -17.06 9.08 -14.25
N ILE A 231 -16.39 10.23 -14.20
CA ILE A 231 -15.27 10.59 -15.09
C ILE A 231 -14.00 9.98 -14.47
N PRO A 232 -13.35 9.01 -15.13
CA PRO A 232 -12.17 8.36 -14.60
C PRO A 232 -10.91 9.24 -14.71
N TYR A 233 -9.90 8.91 -13.94
CA TYR A 233 -8.54 9.36 -14.16
C TYR A 233 -7.97 8.68 -15.41
N LYS A 234 -7.35 9.47 -16.28
CA LYS A 234 -6.73 8.97 -17.51
C LYS A 234 -5.23 8.92 -17.37
N HIS A 235 -4.65 7.74 -17.57
CA HIS A 235 -3.22 7.51 -17.61
C HIS A 235 -2.85 6.82 -18.93
N GLY A 236 -2.30 7.56 -19.88
CA GLY A 236 -2.09 7.06 -21.24
C GLY A 236 -3.41 6.64 -21.92
N GLU A 237 -3.52 5.38 -22.29
CA GLU A 237 -4.72 4.79 -22.88
C GLU A 237 -5.59 4.06 -21.86
N GLU A 238 -5.23 4.09 -20.58
CA GLU A 238 -5.96 3.50 -19.48
C GLU A 238 -6.81 4.55 -18.75
N PHE A 239 -8.05 4.20 -18.43
CA PHE A 239 -9.01 4.99 -17.69
C PHE A 239 -9.36 4.26 -16.40
N ARG A 240 -9.07 4.87 -15.25
CA ARG A 240 -9.21 4.30 -13.91
C ARG A 240 -10.29 5.02 -13.12
N ALA A 241 -11.25 4.31 -12.57
CA ALA A 241 -12.27 4.88 -11.70
C ALA A 241 -12.47 4.05 -10.44
N ILE A 242 -12.52 4.72 -9.32
CA ILE A 242 -12.92 4.15 -8.04
C ILE A 242 -14.44 4.06 -7.99
N VAL A 243 -14.96 2.89 -7.66
CA VAL A 243 -16.37 2.56 -7.62
C VAL A 243 -16.71 1.93 -6.28
N VAL A 244 -17.84 2.34 -5.68
CA VAL A 244 -18.35 1.64 -4.49
C VAL A 244 -18.68 0.19 -4.87
N PRO A 245 -18.25 -0.82 -4.08
CA PRO A 245 -18.58 -2.22 -4.34
C PRO A 245 -20.08 -2.42 -4.47
N GLN A 246 -20.53 -2.93 -5.63
CA GLN A 246 -21.95 -3.09 -5.94
C GLN A 246 -22.19 -3.99 -7.14
N GLU A 247 -23.44 -4.41 -7.34
CA GLU A 247 -23.89 -5.15 -8.50
C GLU A 247 -24.51 -4.20 -9.54
N VAL A 248 -24.26 -4.51 -10.81
CA VAL A 248 -24.92 -3.89 -11.97
C VAL A 248 -25.63 -5.01 -12.73
N ALA A 249 -26.93 -4.87 -12.95
CA ALA A 249 -27.75 -5.90 -13.54
C ALA A 249 -27.35 -6.23 -14.99
N ALA A 250 -27.64 -7.43 -15.43
CA ALA A 250 -27.44 -7.89 -16.80
C ALA A 250 -28.07 -6.92 -17.82
N GLY A 251 -27.36 -6.65 -18.91
CA GLY A 251 -27.75 -5.73 -19.96
C GLY A 251 -27.65 -4.25 -19.65
N VAL A 252 -27.37 -3.89 -18.39
CA VAL A 252 -27.15 -2.50 -17.98
C VAL A 252 -25.74 -2.05 -18.39
N LYS A 253 -25.63 -0.83 -18.92
CA LYS A 253 -24.38 -0.25 -19.38
C LYS A 253 -23.38 -0.07 -18.22
N LEU A 254 -22.20 -0.68 -18.33
CA LEU A 254 -21.08 -0.47 -17.41
C LEU A 254 -20.24 0.74 -17.80
N PHE A 255 -19.94 0.88 -19.10
CA PHE A 255 -19.10 1.95 -19.61
C PHE A 255 -19.76 2.63 -20.81
N SER A 256 -19.57 3.94 -20.91
CA SER A 256 -19.76 4.71 -22.14
C SER A 256 -18.39 5.12 -22.64
N ILE A 257 -18.02 4.69 -23.85
CA ILE A 257 -16.74 4.96 -24.48
C ILE A 257 -16.99 5.83 -25.69
N THR A 258 -16.28 6.93 -25.80
CA THR A 258 -16.36 7.83 -26.97
C THR A 258 -14.97 7.94 -27.58
N VAL A 259 -14.87 7.70 -28.89
CA VAL A 259 -13.65 7.87 -29.68
C VAL A 259 -14.00 8.74 -30.87
N ASP A 260 -13.35 9.88 -31.02
CA ASP A 260 -13.58 10.85 -32.09
C ASP A 260 -15.06 11.19 -32.25
N GLY A 261 -15.77 11.44 -31.14
CA GLY A 261 -17.20 11.74 -31.13
C GLY A 261 -18.14 10.53 -31.33
N VAL A 262 -17.62 9.33 -31.66
CA VAL A 262 -18.42 8.13 -31.83
C VAL A 262 -18.57 7.40 -30.50
N ALA A 263 -19.81 7.28 -30.02
CA ALA A 263 -20.12 6.67 -28.74
C ALA A 263 -20.38 5.16 -28.87
N TYR A 264 -19.83 4.40 -27.93
CA TYR A 264 -20.04 2.98 -27.72
C TYR A 264 -20.50 2.71 -26.29
N SER A 265 -21.41 1.77 -26.12
CA SER A 265 -21.91 1.35 -24.81
C SER A 265 -21.48 -0.09 -24.55
N PHE A 266 -20.77 -0.31 -23.46
CA PHE A 266 -20.39 -1.64 -23.02
C PHE A 266 -21.30 -2.13 -21.89
N SER A 267 -21.89 -3.31 -22.06
CA SER A 267 -22.71 -3.99 -21.06
C SER A 267 -22.40 -5.48 -21.07
N LYS A 268 -22.73 -6.16 -19.99
CA LYS A 268 -22.60 -7.62 -19.89
C LYS A 268 -23.98 -8.28 -19.95
N ASN A 269 -24.03 -9.51 -20.48
CA ASN A 269 -25.28 -10.28 -20.56
C ASN A 269 -25.62 -10.96 -19.21
N GLU A 270 -24.75 -10.83 -18.22
CA GLU A 270 -24.92 -11.34 -16.86
C GLU A 270 -24.73 -10.19 -15.85
N THR A 271 -25.21 -10.40 -14.63
CA THR A 271 -24.97 -9.44 -13.52
C THR A 271 -23.47 -9.29 -13.29
N PHE A 272 -23.01 -8.07 -13.26
CA PHE A 272 -21.61 -7.73 -13.01
C PHE A 272 -21.45 -7.19 -11.59
N THR A 273 -20.47 -7.72 -10.85
CA THR A 273 -20.18 -7.28 -9.47
C THR A 273 -18.85 -6.55 -9.41
N TYR A 274 -18.89 -5.31 -8.98
CA TYR A 274 -17.70 -4.59 -8.52
C TYR A 274 -17.31 -5.11 -7.14
N VAL A 275 -16.27 -5.95 -7.10
CA VAL A 275 -15.82 -6.62 -5.88
C VAL A 275 -14.94 -5.70 -5.04
N PRO A 276 -15.14 -5.60 -3.71
CA PRO A 276 -14.29 -4.76 -2.85
C PRO A 276 -12.82 -5.20 -2.92
N SER A 277 -11.90 -4.24 -2.85
CA SER A 277 -10.44 -4.47 -2.89
C SER A 277 -9.96 -5.18 -4.15
N LYS A 278 -10.67 -5.00 -5.27
CA LYS A 278 -10.30 -5.61 -6.56
C LYS A 278 -10.23 -4.58 -7.67
N MET A 279 -9.34 -4.85 -8.62
CA MET A 279 -9.27 -4.18 -9.90
C MET A 279 -10.00 -5.01 -10.95
N HIS A 280 -10.91 -4.37 -11.65
CA HIS A 280 -11.67 -4.94 -12.76
C HIS A 280 -11.10 -4.36 -14.06
N ASN A 281 -10.26 -5.14 -14.73
CA ASN A 281 -9.52 -4.71 -15.91
C ASN A 281 -10.25 -5.13 -17.18
N PHE A 282 -10.50 -4.18 -18.07
CA PHE A 282 -11.12 -4.39 -19.37
C PHE A 282 -10.20 -3.82 -20.45
N THR A 283 -9.83 -4.64 -21.43
CA THR A 283 -9.11 -4.19 -22.61
C THR A 283 -10.06 -4.20 -23.80
N ILE A 284 -10.26 -3.03 -24.39
CA ILE A 284 -11.17 -2.82 -25.51
C ILE A 284 -10.37 -2.33 -26.71
N ARG A 285 -10.28 -3.15 -27.75
CA ARG A 285 -9.67 -2.79 -29.03
C ARG A 285 -10.67 -1.99 -29.86
N VAL A 286 -10.19 -0.94 -30.49
CA VAL A 286 -10.96 -0.10 -31.38
C VAL A 286 -10.40 -0.23 -32.78
N ASP A 287 -11.21 -0.77 -33.70
CA ASP A 287 -10.84 -0.90 -35.12
C ASP A 287 -11.53 0.21 -35.91
N LYS A 288 -10.78 0.97 -36.71
CA LYS A 288 -11.32 1.98 -37.63
C LYS A 288 -11.89 1.30 -38.87
N LYS A 289 -13.13 1.57 -39.21
CA LYS A 289 -13.77 1.03 -40.41
C LYS A 289 -13.44 1.89 -41.64
N ALA A 290 -13.52 1.25 -42.82
CA ALA A 290 -13.34 1.93 -44.10
C ALA A 290 -14.35 3.09 -44.35
N ILE A 291 -15.50 3.05 -43.65
CA ILE A 291 -16.49 4.12 -43.66
C ILE A 291 -16.05 5.19 -42.67
N GLU A 292 -15.86 6.41 -43.13
CA GLU A 292 -15.45 7.55 -42.33
C GLU A 292 -16.33 7.72 -41.07
N GLY A 293 -15.71 8.00 -39.92
CA GLY A 293 -16.39 8.19 -38.63
C GLY A 293 -17.03 6.92 -38.04
N LYS A 294 -16.64 5.71 -38.50
CA LYS A 294 -17.12 4.45 -37.93
C LYS A 294 -16.00 3.65 -37.31
N TYR A 295 -16.27 3.20 -36.08
CA TYR A 295 -15.40 2.36 -35.31
C TYR A 295 -16.10 1.07 -34.90
N GLU A 296 -15.32 0.01 -34.71
CA GLU A 296 -15.76 -1.23 -34.08
C GLU A 296 -15.01 -1.41 -32.78
N PHE A 297 -15.76 -1.72 -31.71
CA PHE A 297 -15.20 -1.91 -30.37
C PHE A 297 -15.27 -3.38 -30.01
N VAL A 298 -14.13 -3.98 -29.69
CA VAL A 298 -14.03 -5.42 -29.39
C VAL A 298 -13.42 -5.60 -28.00
N LEU A 299 -14.15 -6.27 -27.10
CA LEU A 299 -13.57 -6.70 -25.84
C LEU A 299 -12.49 -7.76 -26.11
N VAL A 300 -11.24 -7.43 -25.80
CA VAL A 300 -10.09 -8.32 -26.00
C VAL A 300 -9.87 -9.19 -24.77
N SER A 301 -9.94 -8.56 -23.58
CA SER A 301 -9.76 -9.27 -22.33
C SER A 301 -10.53 -8.61 -21.20
N GLU A 302 -10.88 -9.44 -20.22
CA GLU A 302 -11.43 -9.04 -18.94
C GLU A 302 -10.74 -9.86 -17.85
N SER A 303 -10.34 -9.22 -16.76
CA SER A 303 -9.76 -9.90 -15.61
C SER A 303 -10.10 -9.16 -14.32
N ILE A 304 -10.09 -9.91 -13.22
CA ILE A 304 -10.23 -9.38 -11.87
C ILE A 304 -8.94 -9.72 -11.14
N THR A 305 -8.22 -8.69 -10.70
CA THR A 305 -6.97 -8.85 -9.96
C THR A 305 -7.11 -8.27 -8.55
N ALA A 306 -6.23 -8.66 -7.63
CA ALA A 306 -6.15 -7.98 -6.35
C ALA A 306 -5.68 -6.54 -6.59
N TRP A 307 -6.20 -5.57 -5.84
CA TRP A 307 -5.75 -4.18 -5.97
C TRP A 307 -4.29 -4.01 -5.54
N GLU A 308 -3.86 -4.91 -4.71
CA GLU A 308 -2.49 -4.98 -4.18
C GLU A 308 -1.48 -5.60 -5.18
N ASP A 309 -1.95 -6.25 -6.25
CA ASP A 309 -1.11 -6.96 -7.24
C ASP A 309 -0.67 -6.07 -8.42
N ASP A 310 -0.98 -4.77 -8.43
CA ASP A 310 -0.74 -3.89 -9.59
C ASP A 310 0.75 -3.61 -9.87
N LEU A 311 1.63 -4.00 -8.99
CA LEU A 311 3.09 -3.93 -9.23
C LEU A 311 3.59 -4.98 -10.24
N ALA A 312 2.75 -5.96 -10.59
CA ALA A 312 3.14 -7.02 -11.54
C ALA A 312 2.70 -6.77 -12.98
N SER A 313 1.79 -5.81 -13.26
CA SER A 313 1.14 -5.71 -14.57
C SER A 313 1.61 -4.57 -15.48
N HIS A 314 2.42 -3.62 -14.99
CA HIS A 314 2.87 -2.51 -15.82
C HIS A 314 4.16 -2.77 -16.59
N ASP A 315 4.89 -3.83 -16.29
CA ASP A 315 5.97 -4.37 -17.10
C ASP A 315 5.82 -5.88 -17.22
N ALA A 316 4.85 -6.34 -17.99
CA ALA A 316 4.75 -7.74 -18.41
C ALA A 316 5.71 -8.11 -19.56
N THR A 317 6.90 -7.55 -19.56
CA THR A 317 8.06 -8.32 -19.90
C THR A 317 8.33 -9.20 -18.69
N ALA A 318 8.06 -10.50 -18.85
CA ALA A 318 8.44 -11.50 -17.85
C ALA A 318 9.85 -11.17 -17.37
N ARG A 319 9.98 -10.66 -16.14
CA ARG A 319 11.31 -10.39 -15.58
C ARG A 319 11.95 -11.76 -15.40
N GLU A 320 12.83 -12.10 -16.31
CA GLU A 320 13.58 -13.35 -16.24
C GLU A 320 14.50 -13.24 -15.01
N TYR A 321 14.11 -13.92 -13.93
CA TYR A 321 14.97 -14.04 -12.76
C TYR A 321 16.12 -14.98 -13.10
N ILE A 322 17.34 -14.52 -12.89
CA ILE A 322 18.47 -15.40 -12.87
C ILE A 322 18.44 -16.14 -11.55
N VAL A 323 18.16 -17.44 -11.61
CA VAL A 323 18.14 -18.30 -10.42
C VAL A 323 19.53 -18.83 -10.17
N ILE A 324 20.11 -18.56 -9.00
CA ILE A 324 21.41 -19.06 -8.57
C ILE A 324 21.19 -19.94 -7.33
N GLU A 325 21.55 -21.20 -7.41
CA GLU A 325 21.65 -22.08 -6.25
C GLU A 325 23.01 -21.85 -5.60
N SER A 326 23.01 -21.47 -4.32
CA SER A 326 24.23 -21.13 -3.57
C SER A 326 24.41 -22.02 -2.36
N GLU A 327 25.67 -22.37 -2.09
CA GLU A 327 26.11 -22.87 -0.78
C GLU A 327 26.58 -21.67 0.06
N ALA A 328 26.45 -21.80 1.39
CA ALA A 328 26.81 -20.75 2.33
C ALA A 328 28.24 -20.20 2.14
N GLY A 329 28.37 -18.94 1.82
CA GLY A 329 29.64 -18.22 1.58
C GLY A 329 30.19 -18.34 0.17
N LYS A 330 29.43 -18.94 -0.77
CA LYS A 330 29.90 -19.17 -2.15
C LYS A 330 29.09 -18.45 -3.22
N LEU A 331 28.22 -17.52 -2.86
CA LEU A 331 27.34 -16.84 -3.81
C LEU A 331 28.10 -16.22 -4.99
N LYS A 332 29.23 -15.55 -4.73
CA LYS A 332 30.06 -14.96 -5.79
C LYS A 332 30.56 -15.99 -6.79
N GLU A 333 31.02 -17.13 -6.28
CA GLU A 333 31.53 -18.24 -7.09
C GLU A 333 30.42 -18.86 -7.92
N CYS A 334 29.23 -19.06 -7.32
CA CYS A 334 28.07 -19.62 -8.01
C CYS A 334 27.58 -18.69 -9.14
N ILE A 335 27.54 -17.37 -8.91
CA ILE A 335 27.20 -16.41 -9.97
C ILE A 335 28.23 -16.43 -11.10
N THR A 336 29.53 -16.49 -10.77
CA THR A 336 30.61 -16.54 -11.76
C THR A 336 30.56 -17.83 -12.54
N ALA A 337 30.35 -18.97 -11.88
CA ALA A 337 30.21 -20.28 -12.53
C ALA A 337 29.01 -20.32 -13.50
N ALA A 338 27.95 -19.63 -13.20
CA ALA A 338 26.79 -19.45 -14.09
C ALA A 338 27.08 -18.49 -15.26
N LYS A 339 28.33 -18.04 -15.43
CA LYS A 339 28.76 -17.05 -16.45
C LYS A 339 27.96 -15.75 -16.44
N LYS A 340 27.52 -15.33 -15.26
CA LYS A 340 26.80 -14.05 -15.05
C LYS A 340 27.75 -13.01 -14.46
N ASP A 341 27.64 -11.78 -14.95
CA ASP A 341 28.35 -10.65 -14.36
C ASP A 341 27.47 -10.06 -13.25
N PHE A 342 27.86 -10.21 -12.00
CA PHE A 342 27.14 -9.72 -10.83
C PHE A 342 26.95 -8.19 -10.83
N ARG A 343 27.74 -7.46 -11.62
CA ARG A 343 27.62 -5.99 -11.77
C ARG A 343 26.46 -5.58 -12.67
N ASN A 344 25.97 -6.49 -13.49
CA ASN A 344 24.90 -6.25 -14.47
C ASN A 344 23.63 -7.05 -14.16
N LEU A 345 23.54 -7.70 -13.00
CA LEU A 345 22.36 -8.46 -12.61
C LEU A 345 21.23 -7.52 -12.17
N GLN A 346 20.11 -7.52 -12.90
CA GLN A 346 18.93 -6.74 -12.58
C GLN A 346 17.92 -7.49 -11.69
N ASN A 347 17.77 -8.80 -11.93
CA ASN A 347 16.85 -9.65 -11.16
C ASN A 347 17.56 -10.96 -10.79
N LEU A 348 17.83 -11.15 -9.51
CA LEU A 348 18.50 -12.32 -8.97
C LEU A 348 17.63 -13.02 -7.93
N LYS A 349 17.38 -14.32 -8.14
CA LYS A 349 16.77 -15.19 -7.14
C LYS A 349 17.84 -16.16 -6.65
N ILE A 350 18.09 -16.16 -5.33
CA ILE A 350 19.03 -17.07 -4.70
C ILE A 350 18.24 -18.21 -4.06
N THR A 351 18.64 -19.44 -4.35
CA THR A 351 18.15 -20.66 -3.71
C THR A 351 19.31 -21.34 -2.99
N GLY A 352 19.04 -22.21 -2.02
CA GLY A 352 20.07 -22.88 -1.23
C GLY A 352 20.43 -22.13 0.06
N GLU A 353 21.68 -22.19 0.48
CA GLU A 353 22.15 -21.63 1.76
C GLU A 353 23.02 -20.40 1.53
N ILE A 354 22.85 -19.37 2.37
CA ILE A 354 23.68 -18.17 2.39
C ILE A 354 24.10 -17.84 3.83
N ASN A 355 25.25 -17.16 3.97
CA ASN A 355 25.78 -16.74 5.26
C ASN A 355 26.27 -15.28 5.24
N ALA A 356 26.95 -14.85 6.29
CA ALA A 356 27.44 -13.47 6.41
C ALA A 356 28.40 -13.04 5.28
N LEU A 357 29.19 -13.95 4.71
CA LEU A 357 30.11 -13.62 3.62
C LEU A 357 29.36 -13.30 2.34
N ASP A 358 28.26 -14.00 2.06
CA ASP A 358 27.38 -13.73 0.92
C ASP A 358 26.71 -12.36 1.08
N PHE A 359 26.29 -12.00 2.30
CA PHE A 359 25.73 -10.68 2.58
C PHE A 359 26.77 -9.56 2.38
N TYR A 360 28.03 -9.76 2.83
CA TYR A 360 29.08 -8.78 2.58
C TYR A 360 29.36 -8.65 1.08
N PHE A 361 29.39 -9.75 0.34
CA PHE A 361 29.56 -9.73 -1.11
C PHE A 361 28.41 -8.96 -1.79
N MET A 362 27.17 -9.22 -1.43
CA MET A 362 26.02 -8.50 -1.97
C MET A 362 26.12 -7.00 -1.67
N ARG A 363 26.37 -6.62 -0.43
CA ARG A 363 26.55 -5.22 -0.04
C ARG A 363 27.70 -4.52 -0.75
N ASP A 364 28.89 -5.13 -0.77
CA ASP A 364 30.12 -4.45 -1.19
C ASP A 364 30.34 -4.51 -2.70
N SER A 365 29.76 -5.50 -3.37
CA SER A 365 30.01 -5.74 -4.79
C SER A 365 28.80 -5.53 -5.69
N MET A 366 27.57 -5.68 -5.15
CA MET A 366 26.32 -5.53 -5.90
C MET A 366 25.62 -4.20 -5.61
N ASP A 367 25.82 -3.64 -4.43
CA ASP A 367 25.18 -2.39 -3.97
C ASP A 367 25.77 -1.11 -4.59
N ARG A 368 26.94 -1.20 -5.22
CA ARG A 368 27.55 -0.05 -5.94
C ARG A 368 26.87 0.31 -7.25
N LEU A 369 25.98 -0.52 -7.70
CA LEU A 369 25.11 -0.25 -8.86
C LEU A 369 23.82 0.37 -8.31
N TYR A 370 23.80 1.67 -8.23
CA TYR A 370 22.62 2.47 -7.93
C TYR A 370 21.55 2.21 -9.01
N ASN A 371 20.90 1.05 -8.91
CA ASN A 371 19.74 0.72 -9.71
C ASN A 371 18.63 0.33 -8.73
N PRO A 372 17.59 1.18 -8.55
CA PRO A 372 16.54 0.99 -7.54
C PRO A 372 15.63 -0.23 -7.79
N GLN A 373 15.99 -1.14 -8.69
CA GLN A 373 15.18 -2.29 -9.09
C GLN A 373 15.77 -3.66 -8.76
N ILE A 374 16.74 -3.75 -7.86
CA ILE A 374 17.22 -5.07 -7.41
C ILE A 374 16.34 -5.57 -6.28
N GLU A 375 15.35 -6.40 -6.61
CA GLU A 375 14.62 -7.20 -5.63
C GLU A 375 15.37 -8.51 -5.37
N MET A 376 15.83 -8.71 -4.14
CA MET A 376 16.45 -9.95 -3.71
C MET A 376 15.48 -10.78 -2.86
N PHE A 377 15.16 -11.99 -3.32
CA PHE A 377 14.43 -12.98 -2.53
C PHE A 377 15.43 -14.04 -2.02
N ALA A 378 15.68 -14.07 -0.73
CA ALA A 378 16.52 -15.09 -0.12
C ALA A 378 15.69 -15.98 0.84
N HIS A 379 15.77 -17.30 0.64
CA HIS A 379 15.23 -18.29 1.59
C HIS A 379 16.32 -18.66 2.58
N PHE A 380 16.08 -18.37 3.85
CA PHE A 380 17.01 -18.71 4.93
C PHE A 380 16.64 -20.05 5.55
N LYS A 381 17.57 -21.01 5.55
CA LYS A 381 17.49 -22.22 6.35
C LYS A 381 18.34 -22.01 7.60
N THR A 382 17.74 -21.65 8.72
CA THR A 382 18.42 -21.73 10.01
C THR A 382 18.25 -23.13 10.57
N LYS A 383 19.28 -23.67 11.23
CA LYS A 383 19.28 -25.01 11.87
C LYS A 383 18.29 -25.19 13.02
N SER A 384 17.40 -24.26 13.28
CA SER A 384 16.29 -24.39 14.20
C SER A 384 15.00 -24.15 13.44
N SER A 385 14.08 -25.06 13.52
CA SER A 385 12.78 -25.29 12.90
C SER A 385 11.82 -24.10 12.74
N PHE A 386 12.27 -22.96 12.21
CA PHE A 386 11.41 -21.83 11.87
C PHE A 386 11.66 -21.40 10.43
N HIS A 387 10.69 -21.68 9.56
CA HIS A 387 10.64 -21.10 8.24
C HIS A 387 10.24 -19.62 8.39
N LYS A 388 11.17 -18.71 8.23
CA LYS A 388 10.86 -17.29 8.04
C LYS A 388 11.44 -16.84 6.70
N THR A 389 10.55 -16.53 5.77
CA THR A 389 10.89 -15.78 4.56
C THR A 389 11.05 -14.32 4.99
N LYS A 390 12.23 -13.74 4.79
CA LYS A 390 12.47 -12.32 5.03
C LYS A 390 12.80 -11.66 3.70
N ARG A 391 12.01 -10.65 3.34
CA ARG A 391 12.31 -9.74 2.22
C ARG A 391 13.41 -8.80 2.70
N ILE A 392 14.48 -8.66 1.94
CA ILE A 392 15.53 -7.65 2.19
C ILE A 392 15.42 -6.68 1.01
N ILE A 393 15.12 -5.45 1.35
CA ILE A 393 15.09 -4.29 0.45
C ILE A 393 16.50 -3.73 0.39
#